data_7a383d7527b7d75ba6af8a4f041e69e7
#
_entry.id   7a383d7527b7d75ba6af8a4f041e69e7
#
_cell.length_a   1.000
_cell.length_b   1.000
_cell.length_c   1.000
_cell.angle_alpha   90.00
_cell.angle_beta   90.00
_cell.angle_gamma   90.00
#
_symmetry.space_group_name_H-M   'P 1'
#
loop_
_entity.id
_entity.type
_entity.pdbx_description
1 polymer ?
#
loop_
_entity_poly.entity_id
_entity_poly.type
_entity_poly.pdbx_seq_one_letter_code
_entity_poly.pdbx_strand_id
1 'polypeptide(L)'
;MKDEYVLYLDESELKRSKTFAIAGIAIKKDKVEFLEQEMNEVKKLIWGEEYVTSNKPVLHCTELEKVFTNRTSDNITGVQDEYREFKKLLSEDIEKIYHQVYGRMAWILKKVDATVFSCIIKMQQLQELFFLSENHNGIHLIDDKYNIALQKIIESFTHYLALNDGYGDVIYESRNTIGENSTKSPDIKLINVYHKIQANNKGIVYTNSLAIQDRNRTIAVYPKSENIAGLQFADFVAYNITKFNECKIEQQITDFMKQIHKIAYNGGHPVSEIDQRSFWGMKVLPSYLRMEKLLSENKTLKNAYANLKKERNKQNKRITRLEEQVQKLEEENERLVDLMKNIDNTMKN
;
A
#
# COMPACT_ATOMS: atom_id res chain seq x y z
N MET A 1 -17.35 -17.29 -15.07
CA MET A 1 -16.16 -17.67 -14.24
C MET A 1 -15.67 -16.40 -13.59
N LYS A 2 -15.36 -16.38 -12.30
CA LYS A 2 -14.84 -15.18 -11.65
C LYS A 2 -13.40 -14.93 -12.09
N ASP A 3 -13.02 -13.66 -12.25
CA ASP A 3 -11.65 -13.29 -12.61
C ASP A 3 -10.66 -13.60 -11.48
N GLU A 4 -9.50 -14.17 -11.83
CA GLU A 4 -8.41 -14.41 -10.89
C GLU A 4 -7.34 -13.33 -11.03
N TYR A 5 -6.88 -12.79 -9.88
CA TYR A 5 -5.86 -11.75 -9.82
C TYR A 5 -4.68 -12.18 -8.98
N VAL A 6 -3.51 -11.61 -9.27
CA VAL A 6 -2.31 -11.75 -8.44
C VAL A 6 -1.83 -10.34 -8.09
N LEU A 7 -1.66 -10.08 -6.80
CA LEU A 7 -1.06 -8.86 -6.28
C LEU A 7 0.39 -9.13 -5.88
N TYR A 8 1.33 -8.55 -6.59
CA TYR A 8 2.75 -8.60 -6.29
C TYR A 8 3.14 -7.39 -5.46
N LEU A 9 3.83 -7.60 -4.35
CA LEU A 9 4.23 -6.56 -3.40
C LEU A 9 5.71 -6.64 -3.07
N ASP A 10 6.32 -5.47 -2.92
CA ASP A 10 7.66 -5.29 -2.37
C ASP A 10 7.70 -4.05 -1.49
N GLU A 11 8.77 -3.90 -0.71
CA GLU A 11 8.98 -2.73 0.11
C GLU A 11 10.14 -1.88 -0.34
N SER A 12 10.05 -0.59 -0.01
CA SER A 12 11.13 0.38 -0.17
C SER A 12 11.25 1.24 1.08
N GLU A 13 12.48 1.41 1.57
CA GLU A 13 12.75 2.27 2.72
C GLU A 13 13.87 3.24 2.42
N LEU A 14 13.57 4.53 2.50
CA LEU A 14 14.56 5.60 2.40
C LEU A 14 14.96 6.04 3.81
N LYS A 15 16.12 5.55 4.26
CA LYS A 15 16.61 5.77 5.64
C LYS A 15 16.79 7.25 5.97
N ARG A 16 17.19 8.07 4.98
CA ARG A 16 17.47 9.51 5.18
C ARG A 16 16.23 10.30 5.56
N SER A 17 15.11 10.02 4.93
CA SER A 17 13.83 10.69 5.17
C SER A 17 12.92 9.93 6.13
N LYS A 18 13.34 8.75 6.57
CA LYS A 18 12.52 7.84 7.39
C LYS A 18 11.15 7.55 6.71
N THR A 19 11.18 7.41 5.39
CA THR A 19 9.99 7.04 4.60
C THR A 19 10.04 5.55 4.30
N PHE A 20 8.97 4.85 4.63
CA PHE A 20 8.76 3.44 4.35
C PHE A 20 7.55 3.29 3.43
N ALA A 21 7.62 2.40 2.46
CA ALA A 21 6.49 2.06 1.61
C ALA A 21 6.41 0.56 1.37
N ILE A 22 5.20 0.04 1.29
CA ILE A 22 4.88 -1.20 0.59
C ILE A 22 4.12 -0.80 -0.66
N ALA A 23 4.52 -1.34 -1.81
CA ALA A 23 3.84 -1.05 -3.07
C ALA A 23 3.96 -2.21 -4.04
N GLY A 24 3.11 -2.21 -5.05
CA GLY A 24 3.17 -3.20 -6.11
C GLY A 24 2.03 -3.11 -7.10
N ILE A 25 1.85 -4.19 -7.85
CA ILE A 25 0.90 -4.28 -8.95
C ILE A 25 -0.04 -5.47 -8.79
N ALA A 26 -1.31 -5.25 -9.10
CA ALA A 26 -2.27 -6.32 -9.31
C ALA A 26 -2.51 -6.50 -10.81
N ILE A 27 -2.49 -7.74 -11.28
CA ILE A 27 -2.79 -8.12 -12.66
C ILE A 27 -3.71 -9.33 -12.69
N LYS A 28 -4.42 -9.53 -13.79
CA LYS A 28 -5.15 -10.79 -14.02
C LYS A 28 -4.15 -11.95 -14.16
N LYS A 29 -4.51 -13.11 -13.64
CA LYS A 29 -3.65 -14.29 -13.63
C LYS A 29 -3.30 -14.79 -15.02
N ASP A 30 -4.19 -14.60 -16.00
CA ASP A 30 -3.96 -14.93 -17.40
C ASP A 30 -2.90 -14.04 -18.08
N LYS A 31 -2.50 -12.94 -17.45
CA LYS A 31 -1.46 -12.03 -17.92
C LYS A 31 -0.07 -12.32 -17.34
N VAL A 32 0.04 -13.25 -16.41
CA VAL A 32 1.32 -13.56 -15.73
C VAL A 32 2.38 -14.05 -16.72
N GLU A 33 2.02 -14.98 -17.60
CA GLU A 33 2.96 -15.51 -18.60
C GLU A 33 3.48 -14.41 -19.54
N PHE A 34 2.60 -13.53 -20.01
CA PHE A 34 2.99 -12.37 -20.82
C PHE A 34 3.93 -11.45 -20.04
N LEU A 35 3.65 -11.20 -18.75
CA LEU A 35 4.51 -10.37 -17.89
C LEU A 35 5.92 -10.97 -17.76
N GLU A 36 6.03 -12.30 -17.58
CA GLU A 36 7.32 -13.01 -17.49
C GLU A 36 8.11 -12.93 -18.80
N GLN A 37 7.45 -13.13 -19.95
CA GLN A 37 8.08 -13.02 -21.25
C GLN A 37 8.61 -11.61 -21.49
N GLU A 38 7.80 -10.60 -21.24
CA GLU A 38 8.17 -9.20 -21.45
C GLU A 38 9.27 -8.72 -20.50
N MET A 39 9.28 -9.21 -19.25
CA MET A 39 10.39 -8.93 -18.33
C MET A 39 11.72 -9.49 -18.85
N ASN A 40 11.72 -10.64 -19.47
CA ASN A 40 12.92 -11.18 -20.10
C ASN A 40 13.40 -10.30 -21.26
N GLU A 41 12.48 -9.72 -22.05
CA GLU A 41 12.83 -8.74 -23.09
C GLU A 41 13.44 -7.46 -22.52
N VAL A 42 12.92 -6.98 -21.35
CA VAL A 42 13.55 -5.86 -20.62
C VAL A 42 14.97 -6.20 -20.18
N LYS A 43 15.19 -7.39 -19.64
CA LYS A 43 16.52 -7.84 -19.19
C LYS A 43 17.52 -7.95 -20.33
N LYS A 44 17.08 -8.36 -21.52
CA LYS A 44 17.92 -8.42 -22.73
C LYS A 44 18.48 -7.05 -23.14
N LEU A 45 17.80 -5.95 -22.83
CA LEU A 45 18.32 -4.61 -23.07
C LEU A 45 19.59 -4.31 -22.27
N ILE A 46 19.72 -4.91 -21.07
CA ILE A 46 20.84 -4.67 -20.16
C ILE A 46 21.96 -5.68 -20.40
N TRP A 47 21.64 -6.96 -20.53
CA TRP A 47 22.62 -8.06 -20.51
C TRP A 47 22.75 -8.79 -21.84
N GLY A 48 21.87 -8.57 -22.80
CA GLY A 48 21.81 -9.36 -24.02
C GLY A 48 21.13 -10.72 -23.84
N GLU A 49 20.77 -11.34 -24.95
CA GLU A 49 19.95 -12.56 -24.96
C GLU A 49 20.68 -13.77 -24.37
N GLU A 50 21.94 -13.97 -24.75
CA GLU A 50 22.74 -15.12 -24.30
C GLU A 50 22.92 -15.13 -22.79
N TYR A 51 23.24 -13.98 -22.20
CA TYR A 51 23.42 -13.85 -20.77
C TYR A 51 22.10 -14.09 -20.00
N VAL A 52 20.99 -13.51 -20.47
CA VAL A 52 19.67 -13.67 -19.84
C VAL A 52 19.24 -15.13 -19.84
N THR A 53 19.46 -15.85 -20.95
CA THR A 53 19.10 -17.26 -21.08
C THR A 53 19.91 -18.14 -20.15
N SER A 54 21.23 -17.89 -20.05
CA SER A 54 22.16 -18.72 -19.29
C SER A 54 22.14 -18.45 -17.78
N ASN A 55 22.03 -17.18 -17.36
CA ASN A 55 22.23 -16.75 -15.98
C ASN A 55 20.93 -16.34 -15.27
N LYS A 56 19.83 -16.12 -16.01
CA LYS A 56 18.53 -15.69 -15.48
C LYS A 56 18.65 -14.54 -14.47
N PRO A 57 19.27 -13.40 -14.85
CA PRO A 57 19.53 -12.31 -13.94
C PRO A 57 18.26 -11.72 -13.37
N VAL A 58 18.33 -11.21 -12.13
CA VAL A 58 17.23 -10.50 -11.50
C VAL A 58 17.38 -9.00 -11.74
N LEU A 59 16.32 -8.38 -12.25
CA LEU A 59 16.33 -6.93 -12.47
C LEU A 59 15.98 -6.21 -11.15
N HIS A 60 16.92 -5.36 -10.70
CA HIS A 60 16.81 -4.55 -9.49
C HIS A 60 16.79 -3.07 -9.81
N CYS A 61 15.77 -2.36 -9.32
CA CYS A 61 15.64 -0.92 -9.51
C CYS A 61 16.82 -0.16 -8.89
N THR A 62 17.18 -0.49 -7.65
CA THR A 62 18.28 0.18 -6.93
C THR A 62 19.63 0.01 -7.60
N GLU A 63 19.92 -1.16 -8.19
CA GLU A 63 21.17 -1.41 -8.90
C GLU A 63 21.21 -0.66 -10.24
N LEU A 64 20.10 -0.69 -10.99
CA LEU A 64 19.97 0.08 -12.23
C LEU A 64 20.16 1.58 -11.96
N GLU A 65 19.55 2.12 -10.92
CA GLU A 65 19.67 3.52 -10.50
C GLU A 65 21.10 3.88 -10.07
N LYS A 66 21.80 2.98 -9.37
CA LYS A 66 23.22 3.19 -9.02
C LYS A 66 24.10 3.29 -10.25
N VAL A 67 23.94 2.38 -11.21
CA VAL A 67 24.71 2.41 -12.46
C VAL A 67 24.42 3.71 -13.23
N PHE A 68 23.16 4.07 -13.40
CA PHE A 68 22.78 5.29 -14.11
C PHE A 68 23.29 6.56 -13.45
N THR A 69 23.10 6.68 -12.12
CA THR A 69 23.50 7.88 -11.36
C THR A 69 25.02 8.11 -11.40
N ASN A 70 25.78 7.02 -11.41
CA ASN A 70 27.24 7.06 -11.37
C ASN A 70 27.87 6.71 -12.72
N ARG A 71 27.17 6.83 -13.84
CA ARG A 71 27.64 6.41 -15.18
C ARG A 71 28.89 7.11 -15.68
N THR A 72 29.17 8.30 -15.14
CA THR A 72 30.36 9.09 -15.47
C THR A 72 31.52 8.88 -14.48
N SER A 73 31.35 8.05 -13.46
CA SER A 73 32.37 7.81 -12.42
C SER A 73 33.10 6.49 -12.64
N ASP A 74 34.43 6.51 -12.63
CA ASP A 74 35.27 5.31 -12.79
C ASP A 74 35.22 4.39 -11.57
N ASN A 75 34.84 4.91 -10.40
CA ASN A 75 34.86 4.21 -9.11
C ASN A 75 33.47 4.03 -8.51
N ILE A 76 32.65 3.11 -9.06
CA ILE A 76 31.44 2.68 -8.36
C ILE A 76 31.76 1.45 -7.50
N THR A 77 31.70 1.65 -6.18
CA THR A 77 31.73 0.55 -5.22
C THR A 77 30.30 0.11 -4.91
N GLY A 78 30.11 -1.19 -4.67
CA GLY A 78 28.82 -1.71 -4.19
C GLY A 78 27.74 -1.96 -5.24
N VAL A 79 28.09 -2.08 -6.50
CA VAL A 79 27.22 -2.61 -7.56
C VAL A 79 27.30 -4.14 -7.55
N GLN A 80 26.16 -4.81 -7.65
CA GLN A 80 26.11 -6.28 -7.74
C GLN A 80 26.88 -6.79 -8.96
N ASP A 81 27.43 -8.00 -8.88
CA ASP A 81 28.28 -8.59 -9.90
C ASP A 81 27.61 -8.65 -11.28
N GLU A 82 26.32 -8.94 -11.30
CA GLU A 82 25.51 -8.98 -12.53
C GLU A 82 25.46 -7.66 -13.30
N TYR A 83 25.62 -6.53 -12.59
CA TYR A 83 25.58 -5.19 -13.19
C TYR A 83 26.98 -4.63 -13.55
N ARG A 84 28.06 -5.37 -13.27
CA ARG A 84 29.44 -4.91 -13.53
C ARG A 84 29.72 -4.68 -15.02
N GLU A 85 29.22 -5.58 -15.87
CA GLU A 85 29.43 -5.46 -17.33
C GLU A 85 28.59 -4.30 -17.89
N PHE A 86 27.36 -4.15 -17.43
CA PHE A 86 26.51 -3.01 -17.79
C PHE A 86 27.17 -1.67 -17.45
N LYS A 87 27.85 -1.60 -16.30
CA LYS A 87 28.57 -0.40 -15.90
C LYS A 87 29.77 -0.05 -16.76
N LYS A 88 30.39 -1.01 -17.42
CA LYS A 88 31.56 -0.76 -18.32
C LYS A 88 31.18 -0.10 -19.65
N LEU A 89 29.89 -0.02 -19.96
CA LEU A 89 29.40 0.65 -21.16
C LEU A 89 29.67 2.16 -21.11
N LEU A 90 29.68 2.79 -22.27
CA LEU A 90 29.77 4.24 -22.38
C LEU A 90 28.58 4.91 -21.66
N SER A 91 28.82 6.07 -21.08
CA SER A 91 27.80 6.83 -20.33
C SER A 91 26.52 7.05 -21.13
N GLU A 92 26.66 7.34 -22.43
CA GLU A 92 25.53 7.56 -23.36
C GLU A 92 24.72 6.28 -23.60
N ASP A 93 25.39 5.13 -23.68
CA ASP A 93 24.74 3.84 -23.85
C ASP A 93 23.97 3.44 -22.56
N ILE A 94 24.57 3.66 -21.40
CA ILE A 94 23.91 3.43 -20.10
C ILE A 94 22.63 4.29 -20.00
N GLU A 95 22.71 5.57 -20.38
CA GLU A 95 21.58 6.49 -20.36
C GLU A 95 20.47 6.05 -21.32
N LYS A 96 20.83 5.66 -22.53
CA LYS A 96 19.90 5.13 -23.53
C LYS A 96 19.19 3.87 -23.05
N ILE A 97 19.94 2.90 -22.54
CA ILE A 97 19.39 1.64 -22.02
C ILE A 97 18.48 1.91 -20.80
N TYR A 98 18.91 2.78 -19.88
CA TYR A 98 18.10 3.17 -18.74
C TYR A 98 16.72 3.69 -19.16
N HIS A 99 16.67 4.62 -20.13
CA HIS A 99 15.40 5.14 -20.63
C HIS A 99 14.57 4.09 -21.37
N GLN A 100 15.21 3.19 -22.11
CA GLN A 100 14.53 2.08 -22.78
C GLN A 100 13.90 1.10 -21.78
N VAL A 101 14.60 0.75 -20.71
CA VAL A 101 14.09 -0.11 -19.62
C VAL A 101 12.84 0.50 -19.03
N TYR A 102 12.89 1.75 -18.56
CA TYR A 102 11.73 2.42 -17.95
C TYR A 102 10.57 2.60 -18.92
N GLY A 103 10.86 2.94 -20.18
CA GLY A 103 9.85 3.06 -21.25
C GLY A 103 9.16 1.72 -21.53
N ARG A 104 9.93 0.64 -21.61
CA ARG A 104 9.38 -0.71 -21.84
C ARG A 104 8.54 -1.17 -20.65
N MET A 105 9.01 -0.98 -19.43
CA MET A 105 8.26 -1.31 -18.23
C MET A 105 6.93 -0.53 -18.14
N ALA A 106 6.91 0.76 -18.46
CA ALA A 106 5.68 1.55 -18.51
C ALA A 106 4.70 0.99 -19.56
N TRP A 107 5.20 0.59 -20.72
CA TRP A 107 4.39 -0.03 -21.77
C TRP A 107 3.81 -1.38 -21.31
N ILE A 108 4.61 -2.23 -20.67
CA ILE A 108 4.17 -3.53 -20.15
C ILE A 108 3.03 -3.36 -19.14
N LEU A 109 3.18 -2.47 -18.15
CA LEU A 109 2.13 -2.19 -17.15
C LEU A 109 0.79 -1.84 -17.82
N LYS A 110 0.84 -1.06 -18.92
CA LYS A 110 -0.35 -0.74 -19.70
C LYS A 110 -0.92 -1.97 -20.43
N LYS A 111 -0.07 -2.85 -20.97
CA LYS A 111 -0.48 -4.02 -21.75
C LYS A 111 -1.10 -5.12 -20.90
N VAL A 112 -0.62 -5.31 -19.67
CA VAL A 112 -1.19 -6.27 -18.74
C VAL A 112 -2.38 -5.71 -17.97
N ASP A 113 -2.80 -4.48 -18.24
CA ASP A 113 -3.86 -3.76 -17.52
C ASP A 113 -3.61 -3.76 -16.00
N ALA A 114 -2.37 -3.46 -15.62
CA ALA A 114 -1.96 -3.46 -14.23
C ALA A 114 -2.68 -2.37 -13.43
N THR A 115 -2.99 -2.68 -12.18
CA THR A 115 -3.47 -1.72 -11.18
C THR A 115 -2.46 -1.60 -10.04
N VAL A 116 -2.05 -0.37 -9.71
CA VAL A 116 -1.06 -0.10 -8.67
C VAL A 116 -1.73 0.12 -7.31
N PHE A 117 -1.14 -0.51 -6.28
CA PHE A 117 -1.48 -0.31 -4.88
C PHE A 117 -0.23 0.06 -4.10
N SER A 118 -0.33 1.05 -3.22
CA SER A 118 0.76 1.43 -2.34
C SER A 118 0.28 2.04 -1.04
N CYS A 119 1.11 1.88 0.00
CA CYS A 119 0.96 2.60 1.25
C CYS A 119 2.32 3.13 1.70
N ILE A 120 2.44 4.44 1.76
CA ILE A 120 3.65 5.16 2.15
C ILE A 120 3.47 5.64 3.58
N ILE A 121 4.45 5.36 4.44
CA ILE A 121 4.47 5.78 5.83
C ILE A 121 5.63 6.73 6.04
N LYS A 122 5.32 7.99 6.37
CA LYS A 122 6.29 8.99 6.82
C LYS A 122 6.53 8.78 8.31
N MET A 123 7.49 7.95 8.66
CA MET A 123 7.71 7.44 10.01
C MET A 123 7.89 8.53 11.06
N GLN A 124 8.67 9.58 10.76
CA GLN A 124 8.88 10.67 11.70
C GLN A 124 7.58 11.41 12.01
N GLN A 125 6.83 11.74 10.98
CA GLN A 125 5.56 12.45 11.11
C GLN A 125 4.51 11.60 11.82
N LEU A 126 4.50 10.29 11.57
CA LEU A 126 3.61 9.37 12.26
C LEU A 126 3.96 9.28 13.75
N GLN A 127 5.25 9.21 14.10
CA GLN A 127 5.72 9.24 15.49
C GLN A 127 5.30 10.52 16.20
N GLU A 128 5.48 11.70 15.58
CA GLU A 128 5.07 12.99 16.15
C GLU A 128 3.57 13.03 16.46
N LEU A 129 2.71 12.48 15.59
CA LEU A 129 1.27 12.39 15.84
C LEU A 129 0.92 11.48 17.01
N PHE A 130 1.61 10.36 17.17
CA PHE A 130 1.37 9.46 18.30
C PHE A 130 1.85 10.05 19.64
N PHE A 131 2.94 10.82 19.64
CA PHE A 131 3.39 11.55 20.84
C PHE A 131 2.42 12.67 21.25
N LEU A 132 1.68 13.23 20.32
CA LEU A 132 0.68 14.27 20.60
C LEU A 132 -0.67 13.68 21.04
N SER A 133 -0.92 12.39 20.85
CA SER A 133 -2.10 11.71 21.37
C SER A 133 -1.81 11.20 22.78
N GLU A 134 -2.61 11.61 23.76
CA GLU A 134 -2.44 11.35 25.22
C GLU A 134 -2.48 9.86 25.63
N ASN A 135 -2.59 8.93 24.68
CA ASN A 135 -2.61 7.49 24.92
C ASN A 135 -1.28 6.84 24.56
N HIS A 136 -0.27 7.05 25.40
CA HIS A 136 1.08 6.48 25.26
C HIS A 136 1.18 5.01 25.71
N ASN A 137 0.30 4.15 25.28
CA ASN A 137 0.57 2.72 25.38
C ASN A 137 1.46 2.31 24.21
N GLY A 138 2.76 2.44 24.42
CA GLY A 138 3.92 1.86 23.73
C GLY A 138 3.72 1.14 22.41
N ILE A 139 3.11 1.80 21.40
CA ILE A 139 3.07 1.25 20.04
C ILE A 139 4.47 1.43 19.47
N HIS A 140 5.20 0.34 19.34
CA HIS A 140 6.47 0.32 18.62
C HIS A 140 6.20 0.46 17.12
N LEU A 141 5.97 1.69 16.65
CA LEU A 141 5.65 2.02 15.25
C LEU A 141 6.63 1.43 14.24
N ILE A 142 7.88 1.22 14.66
CA ILE A 142 8.90 0.60 13.81
C ILE A 142 8.52 -0.85 13.49
N ASP A 143 7.97 -1.56 14.45
CA ASP A 143 7.52 -2.95 14.28
C ASP A 143 6.15 -3.04 13.60
N ASP A 144 5.33 -2.00 13.72
CA ASP A 144 3.96 -1.98 13.18
C ASP A 144 3.84 -1.40 11.76
N LYS A 145 4.91 -0.81 11.20
CA LYS A 145 4.85 -0.21 9.84
C LYS A 145 4.38 -1.20 8.76
N TYR A 146 4.79 -2.45 8.86
CA TYR A 146 4.35 -3.52 7.95
C TYR A 146 2.88 -3.84 8.12
N ASN A 147 2.42 -3.95 9.36
CA ASN A 147 1.03 -4.20 9.68
C ASN A 147 0.13 -3.10 9.10
N ILE A 148 0.49 -1.85 9.39
CA ILE A 148 -0.27 -0.69 8.92
C ILE A 148 -0.30 -0.63 7.39
N ALA A 149 0.85 -0.76 6.73
CA ALA A 149 0.93 -0.65 5.27
C ALA A 149 0.21 -1.81 4.59
N LEU A 150 0.46 -3.06 5.01
CA LEU A 150 -0.17 -4.23 4.43
C LEU A 150 -1.69 -4.21 4.61
N GLN A 151 -2.17 -3.87 5.81
CA GLN A 151 -3.61 -3.74 6.06
C GLN A 151 -4.26 -2.77 5.08
N LYS A 152 -3.67 -1.59 4.87
CA LYS A 152 -4.22 -0.58 3.96
C LYS A 152 -4.22 -1.01 2.51
N ILE A 153 -3.25 -1.79 2.08
CA ILE A 153 -3.19 -2.35 0.75
C ILE A 153 -4.23 -3.46 0.58
N ILE A 154 -4.33 -4.39 1.52
CA ILE A 154 -5.30 -5.49 1.47
C ILE A 154 -6.75 -4.97 1.48
N GLU A 155 -7.05 -3.93 2.28
CA GLU A 155 -8.35 -3.25 2.24
C GLU A 155 -8.69 -2.76 0.83
N SER A 156 -7.76 -2.06 0.17
CA SER A 156 -7.97 -1.52 -1.17
C SER A 156 -8.05 -2.61 -2.24
N PHE A 157 -7.19 -3.63 -2.12
CA PHE A 157 -7.20 -4.76 -3.04
C PHE A 157 -8.49 -5.57 -2.93
N THR A 158 -8.99 -5.82 -1.70
CA THR A 158 -10.28 -6.48 -1.49
C THR A 158 -11.44 -5.71 -2.15
N HIS A 159 -11.44 -4.38 -1.99
CA HIS A 159 -12.43 -3.53 -2.63
C HIS A 159 -12.34 -3.60 -4.17
N TYR A 160 -11.12 -3.59 -4.71
CA TYR A 160 -10.88 -3.78 -6.14
C TYR A 160 -11.41 -5.13 -6.63
N LEU A 161 -11.11 -6.22 -5.93
CA LEU A 161 -11.60 -7.56 -6.26
C LEU A 161 -13.14 -7.63 -6.20
N ALA A 162 -13.77 -6.95 -5.25
CA ALA A 162 -15.22 -6.91 -5.13
C ALA A 162 -15.87 -6.19 -6.32
N LEU A 163 -15.32 -5.06 -6.76
CA LEU A 163 -15.82 -4.33 -7.92
C LEU A 163 -15.66 -5.10 -9.23
N ASN A 164 -14.63 -5.93 -9.34
CA ASN A 164 -14.35 -6.74 -10.53
C ASN A 164 -14.91 -8.17 -10.44
N ASP A 165 -15.73 -8.46 -9.44
CA ASP A 165 -16.25 -9.80 -9.13
C ASP A 165 -15.16 -10.90 -9.16
N GLY A 166 -13.98 -10.55 -8.67
CA GLY A 166 -12.79 -11.39 -8.69
C GLY A 166 -12.38 -11.91 -7.32
N TYR A 167 -11.35 -12.74 -7.32
CA TYR A 167 -10.58 -13.16 -6.15
C TYR A 167 -9.09 -13.13 -6.49
N GLY A 168 -8.23 -13.05 -5.47
CA GLY A 168 -6.81 -12.86 -5.71
C GLY A 168 -5.91 -13.50 -4.68
N ASP A 169 -4.67 -13.73 -5.12
CA ASP A 169 -3.55 -14.17 -4.30
C ASP A 169 -2.58 -13.00 -4.11
N VAL A 170 -1.89 -12.98 -2.97
CA VAL A 170 -0.85 -11.99 -2.67
C VAL A 170 0.50 -12.68 -2.74
N ILE A 171 1.43 -12.13 -3.49
CA ILE A 171 2.82 -12.57 -3.58
C ILE A 171 3.72 -11.43 -3.08
N TYR A 172 4.56 -11.74 -2.10
CA TYR A 172 5.44 -10.76 -1.47
C TYR A 172 6.90 -11.19 -1.60
N GLU A 173 7.84 -10.23 -1.76
CA GLU A 173 9.26 -10.52 -1.81
C GLU A 173 9.80 -10.85 -0.41
N SER A 174 10.54 -11.97 -0.28
CA SER A 174 11.14 -12.41 0.97
C SER A 174 12.22 -11.43 1.47
N ARG A 175 12.21 -11.22 2.77
CA ARG A 175 13.19 -10.39 3.49
C ARG A 175 14.22 -11.23 4.24
N ASN A 176 14.09 -12.53 4.18
CA ASN A 176 15.04 -13.40 4.85
C ASN A 176 16.39 -13.39 4.13
N THR A 177 17.46 -13.22 4.87
CA THR A 177 18.79 -13.58 4.40
C THR A 177 18.87 -15.10 4.32
N ILE A 178 19.54 -15.60 3.28
CA ILE A 178 19.72 -17.04 3.05
C ILE A 178 20.25 -17.68 4.32
N GLY A 179 19.49 -18.61 4.91
CA GLY A 179 19.86 -19.35 6.13
C GLY A 179 19.10 -18.99 7.42
N GLU A 180 18.24 -17.98 7.43
CA GLU A 180 17.43 -17.63 8.60
C GLU A 180 16.10 -18.39 8.65
N ASN A 181 16.12 -19.61 9.19
CA ASN A 181 14.90 -20.38 9.52
C ASN A 181 14.43 -20.13 10.96
N SER A 182 14.37 -18.88 11.41
CA SER A 182 13.93 -18.61 12.79
C SER A 182 12.44 -18.23 12.82
N THR A 183 11.75 -18.62 13.91
CA THR A 183 10.35 -18.20 14.19
C THR A 183 10.20 -16.68 14.30
N LYS A 184 11.30 -15.93 14.34
CA LYS A 184 11.38 -14.46 14.34
C LYS A 184 11.61 -13.87 12.94
N SER A 185 11.62 -14.71 11.91
CA SER A 185 11.80 -14.29 10.52
C SER A 185 10.84 -13.16 10.15
N PRO A 186 11.30 -12.13 9.43
CA PRO A 186 10.45 -11.08 8.89
C PRO A 186 9.29 -11.61 8.05
N ASP A 187 9.51 -12.67 7.29
CA ASP A 187 8.49 -13.30 6.43
C ASP A 187 7.36 -13.92 7.25
N ILE A 188 7.70 -14.63 8.35
CA ILE A 188 6.69 -15.20 9.26
C ILE A 188 5.85 -14.10 9.91
N LYS A 189 6.49 -12.98 10.29
CA LYS A 189 5.77 -11.83 10.84
C LYS A 189 4.77 -11.27 9.81
N LEU A 190 5.18 -11.13 8.56
CA LEU A 190 4.34 -10.63 7.47
C LEU A 190 3.14 -11.57 7.21
N ILE A 191 3.39 -12.87 7.12
CA ILE A 191 2.35 -13.89 6.94
C ILE A 191 1.35 -13.84 8.10
N ASN A 192 1.85 -13.73 9.34
CA ASN A 192 1.00 -13.60 10.53
C ASN A 192 0.16 -12.31 10.51
N VAL A 193 0.72 -11.21 10.03
CA VAL A 193 -0.02 -9.94 9.85
C VAL A 193 -1.16 -10.14 8.85
N TYR A 194 -0.90 -10.77 7.71
CA TYR A 194 -1.91 -11.07 6.71
C TYR A 194 -3.07 -11.91 7.28
N HIS A 195 -2.76 -12.99 8.00
CA HIS A 195 -3.79 -13.83 8.64
C HIS A 195 -4.56 -13.09 9.73
N LYS A 196 -3.90 -12.19 10.49
CA LYS A 196 -4.60 -11.32 11.44
C LYS A 196 -5.58 -10.37 10.74
N ILE A 197 -5.21 -9.82 9.59
CA ILE A 197 -6.09 -8.98 8.78
C ILE A 197 -7.30 -9.79 8.31
N GLN A 198 -7.10 -11.02 7.85
CA GLN A 198 -8.20 -11.93 7.45
C GLN A 198 -9.11 -12.29 8.63
N ALA A 199 -8.53 -12.55 9.80
CA ALA A 199 -9.29 -12.97 11.00
C ALA A 199 -9.93 -11.81 11.77
N ASN A 200 -9.49 -10.58 11.54
CA ASN A 200 -9.88 -9.43 12.36
C ASN A 200 -11.24 -8.86 11.93
N ASN A 201 -12.27 -9.14 12.71
CA ASN A 201 -13.63 -8.63 12.51
C ASN A 201 -13.82 -7.17 12.92
N LYS A 202 -12.78 -6.49 13.42
CA LYS A 202 -12.88 -5.14 13.98
C LYS A 202 -12.21 -4.10 13.07
N GLY A 203 -13.01 -3.23 12.48
CA GLY A 203 -12.53 -1.90 12.15
C GLY A 203 -11.85 -1.70 10.80
N ILE A 204 -12.15 -2.51 9.80
CA ILE A 204 -11.83 -2.15 8.42
C ILE A 204 -12.93 -1.21 7.95
N VAL A 205 -12.60 0.05 7.78
CA VAL A 205 -13.57 1.15 7.60
C VAL A 205 -14.41 0.99 6.33
N TYR A 206 -13.88 0.30 5.29
CA TYR A 206 -14.51 0.22 3.97
C TYR A 206 -14.77 -1.19 3.47
N THR A 207 -14.30 -2.20 4.19
CA THR A 207 -14.39 -3.60 3.75
C THR A 207 -14.60 -4.48 4.97
N ASN A 208 -15.65 -5.29 4.98
CA ASN A 208 -15.87 -6.21 6.09
C ASN A 208 -14.92 -7.42 6.01
N SER A 209 -14.66 -8.07 7.12
CA SER A 209 -13.74 -9.22 7.22
C SER A 209 -14.16 -10.40 6.36
N LEU A 210 -15.47 -10.64 6.20
CA LEU A 210 -15.97 -11.69 5.33
C LEU A 210 -15.57 -11.43 3.88
N ALA A 211 -15.70 -10.16 3.40
CA ALA A 211 -15.25 -9.82 2.06
C ALA A 211 -13.74 -10.01 1.87
N ILE A 212 -12.92 -9.80 2.91
CA ILE A 212 -11.49 -10.08 2.85
C ILE A 212 -11.24 -11.58 2.70
N GLN A 213 -11.88 -12.42 3.53
CA GLN A 213 -11.73 -13.86 3.49
C GLN A 213 -12.21 -14.46 2.16
N ASP A 214 -13.36 -13.98 1.66
CA ASP A 214 -13.97 -14.49 0.43
C ASP A 214 -13.18 -14.13 -0.83
N ARG A 215 -12.44 -13.02 -0.81
CA ARG A 215 -11.79 -12.47 -2.00
C ARG A 215 -10.27 -12.68 -2.00
N ASN A 216 -9.61 -12.65 -0.84
CA ASN A 216 -8.17 -12.87 -0.73
C ASN A 216 -7.91 -14.30 -0.26
N ARG A 217 -7.37 -15.13 -1.16
CA ARG A 217 -7.18 -16.55 -0.90
C ARG A 217 -5.92 -16.82 -0.10
N THR A 218 -4.76 -16.44 -0.64
CA THR A 218 -3.47 -16.80 -0.05
C THR A 218 -2.51 -15.63 -0.03
N ILE A 219 -1.48 -15.76 0.83
CA ILE A 219 -0.24 -15.02 0.72
C ILE A 219 0.91 -16.01 0.57
N ALA A 220 1.78 -15.76 -0.40
CA ALA A 220 3.02 -16.50 -0.57
C ALA A 220 4.20 -15.52 -0.53
N VAL A 221 5.32 -15.97 0.02
CA VAL A 221 6.54 -15.17 0.11
C VAL A 221 7.64 -15.90 -0.64
N TYR A 222 8.26 -15.22 -1.61
CA TYR A 222 9.28 -15.81 -2.47
C TYR A 222 10.60 -15.05 -2.36
N PRO A 223 11.74 -15.77 -2.29
CA PRO A 223 13.04 -15.13 -2.33
C PRO A 223 13.32 -14.53 -3.72
N LYS A 224 14.18 -13.53 -3.77
CA LYS A 224 14.62 -12.90 -5.04
C LYS A 224 15.16 -13.88 -6.06
N SER A 225 15.79 -14.97 -5.60
CA SER A 225 16.33 -16.04 -6.45
C SER A 225 15.28 -16.75 -7.31
N GLU A 226 14.00 -16.70 -6.95
CA GLU A 226 12.91 -17.23 -7.77
C GLU A 226 12.65 -16.39 -9.03
N ASN A 227 13.23 -15.20 -9.10
CA ASN A 227 13.25 -14.36 -10.30
C ASN A 227 11.86 -14.05 -10.90
N ILE A 228 10.86 -13.87 -10.04
CA ILE A 228 9.46 -13.63 -10.44
C ILE A 228 9.32 -12.22 -11.01
N ALA A 229 8.84 -12.10 -12.26
CA ALA A 229 8.71 -10.81 -12.95
C ALA A 229 7.80 -9.83 -12.20
N GLY A 230 6.68 -10.29 -11.66
CA GLY A 230 5.76 -9.45 -10.89
C GLY A 230 6.40 -8.80 -9.67
N LEU A 231 7.32 -9.51 -8.96
CA LEU A 231 8.06 -8.98 -7.84
C LEU A 231 9.11 -7.93 -8.30
N GLN A 232 9.75 -8.14 -9.45
CA GLN A 232 10.66 -7.14 -10.02
C GLN A 232 9.91 -5.87 -10.42
N PHE A 233 8.68 -5.98 -10.94
CA PHE A 233 7.82 -4.81 -11.14
C PHE A 233 7.44 -4.14 -9.82
N ALA A 234 7.15 -4.91 -8.78
CA ALA A 234 6.83 -4.37 -7.46
C ALA A 234 8.02 -3.59 -6.85
N ASP A 235 9.27 -4.08 -7.00
CA ASP A 235 10.50 -3.37 -6.61
C ASP A 235 10.60 -1.99 -7.32
N PHE A 236 10.42 -1.96 -8.65
CA PHE A 236 10.43 -0.71 -9.39
C PHE A 236 9.32 0.25 -8.96
N VAL A 237 8.11 -0.26 -8.72
CA VAL A 237 6.97 0.55 -8.27
C VAL A 237 7.23 1.10 -6.87
N ALA A 238 7.66 0.26 -5.92
CA ALA A 238 7.91 0.65 -4.55
C ALA A 238 9.03 1.69 -4.44
N TYR A 239 10.14 1.48 -5.14
CA TYR A 239 11.27 2.41 -5.16
C TYR A 239 10.86 3.78 -5.73
N ASN A 240 10.25 3.80 -6.92
CA ASN A 240 9.89 5.04 -7.59
C ASN A 240 8.83 5.83 -6.82
N ILE A 241 7.82 5.18 -6.26
CA ILE A 241 6.80 5.82 -5.42
C ILE A 241 7.44 6.45 -4.18
N THR A 242 8.35 5.74 -3.52
CA THR A 242 9.02 6.23 -2.32
C THR A 242 9.89 7.43 -2.64
N LYS A 243 10.70 7.35 -3.72
CA LYS A 243 11.57 8.44 -4.19
C LYS A 243 10.77 9.67 -4.60
N PHE A 244 9.67 9.50 -5.34
CA PHE A 244 8.82 10.62 -5.79
C PHE A 244 8.20 11.40 -4.62
N ASN A 245 7.80 10.73 -3.55
CA ASN A 245 7.23 11.38 -2.37
C ASN A 245 8.23 12.20 -1.56
N GLU A 246 9.53 12.06 -1.81
CA GLU A 246 10.60 12.85 -1.18
C GLU A 246 11.04 14.05 -2.00
N CYS A 247 10.96 13.96 -3.32
CA CYS A 247 11.37 15.03 -4.20
C CYS A 247 10.43 16.23 -4.07
N LYS A 248 10.90 17.28 -3.43
CA LYS A 248 10.22 18.59 -3.37
C LYS A 248 10.26 19.33 -4.71
N ILE A 249 10.93 18.80 -5.69
CA ILE A 249 11.20 19.42 -6.99
C ILE A 249 10.45 18.61 -8.04
N GLU A 250 9.72 19.29 -8.90
CA GLU A 250 9.10 18.76 -10.14
C GLU A 250 10.13 18.22 -11.16
N GLN A 251 11.28 17.76 -10.67
CA GLN A 251 12.33 17.20 -11.51
C GLN A 251 11.84 15.89 -12.13
N GLN A 252 11.53 16.00 -13.41
CA GLN A 252 11.37 14.91 -14.37
C GLN A 252 10.61 13.70 -13.82
N ILE A 253 9.30 13.87 -13.68
CA ILE A 253 8.39 12.72 -13.55
C ILE A 253 8.62 11.86 -14.78
N THR A 254 9.30 10.73 -14.61
CA THR A 254 9.55 9.78 -15.70
C THR A 254 8.21 9.30 -16.25
N ASP A 255 8.19 8.86 -17.51
CA ASP A 255 6.97 8.31 -18.12
C ASP A 255 6.46 7.08 -17.34
N PHE A 256 7.38 6.35 -16.71
CA PHE A 256 7.03 5.26 -15.81
C PHE A 256 6.23 5.76 -14.59
N MET A 257 6.67 6.84 -13.92
CA MET A 257 5.91 7.43 -12.80
C MET A 257 4.56 7.98 -13.25
N LYS A 258 4.49 8.61 -14.41
CA LYS A 258 3.19 9.04 -14.98
C LYS A 258 2.26 7.84 -15.20
N GLN A 259 2.80 6.72 -15.68
CA GLN A 259 2.02 5.50 -15.86
C GLN A 259 1.58 4.92 -14.51
N ILE A 260 2.47 4.83 -13.51
CA ILE A 260 2.12 4.38 -12.15
C ILE A 260 0.96 5.22 -11.59
N HIS A 261 1.04 6.55 -11.69
CA HIS A 261 -0.03 7.44 -11.23
C HIS A 261 -1.35 7.19 -11.98
N LYS A 262 -1.27 6.99 -13.29
CA LYS A 262 -2.46 6.77 -14.13
C LYS A 262 -3.20 5.49 -13.78
N ILE A 263 -2.46 4.41 -13.47
CA ILE A 263 -3.03 3.09 -13.15
C ILE A 263 -3.17 2.84 -11.66
N ALA A 264 -2.85 3.82 -10.80
CA ALA A 264 -3.11 3.71 -9.37
C ALA A 264 -4.62 3.57 -9.13
N TYR A 265 -4.98 2.62 -8.27
CA TYR A 265 -6.37 2.33 -7.96
C TYR A 265 -7.11 3.56 -7.44
N ASN A 266 -8.27 3.87 -7.98
CA ASN A 266 -9.05 5.05 -7.66
C ASN A 266 -10.39 4.75 -6.95
N GLY A 267 -10.57 3.52 -6.47
CA GLY A 267 -11.80 3.12 -5.79
C GLY A 267 -12.97 2.85 -6.74
N GLY A 268 -12.73 2.75 -8.06
CA GLY A 268 -13.78 2.60 -9.07
C GLY A 268 -14.49 3.92 -9.43
N HIS A 269 -13.98 5.07 -8.94
CA HIS A 269 -14.56 6.38 -9.27
C HIS A 269 -14.18 6.83 -10.68
N PRO A 270 -15.06 7.56 -11.39
CA PRO A 270 -14.73 8.17 -12.67
C PRO A 270 -13.55 9.13 -12.57
N VAL A 271 -12.75 9.20 -13.63
CA VAL A 271 -11.53 10.05 -13.68
C VAL A 271 -11.86 11.55 -13.54
N SER A 272 -13.10 11.94 -13.89
CA SER A 272 -13.60 13.32 -13.79
C SER A 272 -13.95 13.77 -12.36
N GLU A 273 -14.01 12.82 -11.41
CA GLU A 273 -14.25 13.12 -10.01
C GLU A 273 -12.94 13.47 -9.28
N ILE A 274 -13.07 13.87 -8.02
CA ILE A 274 -11.93 14.14 -7.13
C ILE A 274 -10.94 12.98 -7.22
N ASP A 275 -9.65 13.28 -7.34
CA ASP A 275 -8.61 12.25 -7.42
C ASP A 275 -8.61 11.35 -6.16
N GLN A 276 -9.16 10.17 -6.32
CA GLN A 276 -9.29 9.16 -5.26
C GLN A 276 -8.04 8.27 -5.13
N ARG A 277 -7.03 8.45 -6.00
CA ARG A 277 -5.81 7.61 -5.96
C ARG A 277 -5.06 7.73 -4.65
N SER A 278 -5.01 8.93 -4.08
CA SER A 278 -4.38 9.18 -2.78
C SER A 278 -5.12 8.49 -1.62
N PHE A 279 -6.38 8.18 -1.80
CA PHE A 279 -7.19 7.51 -0.79
C PHE A 279 -7.16 5.99 -0.93
N TRP A 280 -7.21 5.48 -2.18
CA TRP A 280 -7.31 4.05 -2.46
C TRP A 280 -6.00 3.39 -2.85
N GLY A 281 -5.35 3.85 -3.92
CA GLY A 281 -4.22 3.19 -4.55
C GLY A 281 -2.85 3.68 -4.11
N MET A 282 -2.73 4.95 -3.75
CA MET A 282 -1.45 5.56 -3.35
C MET A 282 -1.59 6.27 -2.00
N LYS A 283 -1.82 5.50 -0.96
CA LYS A 283 -2.04 6.04 0.40
C LYS A 283 -0.75 6.59 1.00
N VAL A 284 -0.84 7.77 1.59
CA VAL A 284 0.27 8.39 2.34
C VAL A 284 -0.18 8.60 3.79
N LEU A 285 0.58 8.04 4.73
CA LEU A 285 0.29 8.13 6.16
C LEU A 285 1.41 8.90 6.90
N PRO A 286 1.02 9.76 7.82
CA PRO A 286 -0.35 10.11 8.15
C PRO A 286 -0.92 11.12 7.13
N SER A 287 -2.14 10.91 6.70
CA SER A 287 -2.84 11.85 5.80
C SER A 287 -3.15 13.19 6.47
N TYR A 288 -3.20 13.21 7.81
CA TYR A 288 -3.49 14.40 8.60
C TYR A 288 -2.45 15.52 8.49
N LEU A 289 -1.21 15.20 8.15
CA LEU A 289 -0.13 16.18 8.15
C LEU A 289 -0.19 17.17 7.00
N ARG A 290 -0.82 16.81 5.90
CA ARG A 290 -1.14 17.80 4.87
C ARG A 290 -2.14 18.83 5.43
N MET A 291 -3.08 18.39 6.26
CA MET A 291 -4.01 19.27 6.98
C MET A 291 -3.30 20.07 8.08
N GLU A 292 -2.45 19.46 8.90
CA GLU A 292 -1.72 20.18 9.96
C GLU A 292 -0.73 21.19 9.42
N LYS A 293 -0.05 20.88 8.32
CA LYS A 293 0.82 21.84 7.64
C LYS A 293 0.01 23.03 7.12
N LEU A 294 -1.13 22.80 6.48
CA LEU A 294 -2.06 23.84 6.07
C LEU A 294 -2.65 24.60 7.26
N LEU A 295 -2.92 23.91 8.38
CA LEU A 295 -3.41 24.54 9.62
C LEU A 295 -2.32 25.31 10.35
N SER A 296 -1.05 24.88 10.29
CA SER A 296 0.08 25.63 10.84
C SER A 296 0.39 26.87 10.02
N GLU A 297 0.15 26.82 8.73
CA GLU A 297 0.31 27.94 7.80
C GLU A 297 -0.88 28.93 7.86
N ASN A 298 -2.05 28.47 8.33
CA ASN A 298 -3.27 29.30 8.39
C ASN A 298 -3.90 29.29 9.79
N LYS A 299 -3.50 30.26 10.61
CA LYS A 299 -3.96 30.45 12.01
C LYS A 299 -5.50 30.47 12.17
N THR A 300 -6.21 30.95 11.15
CA THR A 300 -7.67 31.03 11.13
C THR A 300 -8.31 29.64 11.02
N LEU A 301 -7.75 28.76 10.17
CA LEU A 301 -8.20 27.39 10.02
C LEU A 301 -7.92 26.57 11.28
N LYS A 302 -6.79 26.80 11.95
CA LYS A 302 -6.46 26.16 13.23
C LYS A 302 -7.48 26.48 14.32
N ASN A 303 -7.91 27.75 14.42
CA ASN A 303 -8.94 28.18 15.36
C ASN A 303 -10.32 27.60 15.02
N ALA A 304 -10.70 27.58 13.75
CA ALA A 304 -11.95 26.97 13.28
C ALA A 304 -11.98 25.47 13.58
N TYR A 305 -10.90 24.75 13.33
CA TYR A 305 -10.79 23.33 13.64
C TYR A 305 -10.90 23.03 15.14
N ALA A 306 -10.22 23.84 15.98
CA ALA A 306 -10.32 23.70 17.44
C ALA A 306 -11.76 23.93 17.93
N ASN A 307 -12.46 24.89 17.35
CA ASN A 307 -13.87 25.18 17.65
C ASN A 307 -14.79 24.03 17.20
N LEU A 308 -14.60 23.51 16.00
CA LEU A 308 -15.35 22.34 15.50
C LEU A 308 -15.12 21.09 16.36
N LYS A 309 -13.89 20.87 16.83
CA LYS A 309 -13.57 19.77 17.74
C LYS A 309 -14.28 19.93 19.10
N LYS A 310 -14.34 21.15 19.64
CA LYS A 310 -15.11 21.45 20.87
C LYS A 310 -16.61 21.22 20.65
N GLU A 311 -17.13 21.66 19.53
CA GLU A 311 -18.55 21.51 19.17
C GLU A 311 -18.94 20.04 18.99
N ARG A 312 -18.12 19.25 18.29
CA ARG A 312 -18.29 17.81 18.16
C ARG A 312 -18.32 17.10 19.53
N ASN A 313 -17.39 17.46 20.43
CA ASN A 313 -17.38 16.87 21.77
C ASN A 313 -18.63 17.24 22.57
N LYS A 314 -19.16 18.44 22.38
CA LYS A 314 -20.42 18.89 23.02
C LYS A 314 -21.64 18.13 22.45
N GLN A 315 -21.65 17.92 21.14
CA GLN A 315 -22.70 17.13 20.50
C GLN A 315 -22.67 15.66 20.94
N ASN A 316 -21.50 15.04 21.01
CA ASN A 316 -21.38 13.67 21.51
C ASN A 316 -21.92 13.52 22.95
N LYS A 317 -21.58 14.46 23.85
CA LYS A 317 -22.15 14.47 25.21
C LYS A 317 -23.67 14.64 25.22
N ARG A 318 -24.23 15.39 24.24
CA ARG A 318 -25.68 15.55 24.11
C ARG A 318 -26.34 14.27 23.60
N ILE A 319 -25.71 13.60 22.63
CA ILE A 319 -26.18 12.30 22.12
C ILE A 319 -26.24 11.28 23.26
N THR A 320 -25.17 11.12 24.03
CA THR A 320 -25.17 10.19 25.19
C THR A 320 -26.29 10.49 26.17
N ARG A 321 -26.55 11.78 26.48
CA ARG A 321 -27.66 12.14 27.38
C ARG A 321 -29.05 11.83 26.79
N LEU A 322 -29.20 12.01 25.47
CA LEU A 322 -30.45 11.67 24.80
C LEU A 322 -30.65 10.16 24.74
N GLU A 323 -29.62 9.38 24.53
CA GLU A 323 -29.65 7.92 24.60
C GLU A 323 -30.07 7.43 25.97
N GLU A 324 -29.52 8.02 27.06
CA GLU A 324 -29.95 7.72 28.44
C GLU A 324 -31.41 8.11 28.72
N GLN A 325 -31.89 9.21 28.10
CA GLN A 325 -33.31 9.60 28.24
C GLN A 325 -34.25 8.68 27.45
N VAL A 326 -33.86 8.27 26.26
CA VAL A 326 -34.63 7.31 25.44
C VAL A 326 -34.75 6.00 26.21
N GLN A 327 -33.66 5.49 26.77
CA GLN A 327 -33.70 4.25 27.54
C GLN A 327 -34.63 4.32 28.74
N LYS A 328 -34.61 5.45 29.46
CA LYS A 328 -35.58 5.65 30.61
C LYS A 328 -37.03 5.67 30.16
N LEU A 329 -37.30 6.33 29.02
CA LEU A 329 -38.67 6.38 28.47
C LEU A 329 -39.14 5.01 27.97
N GLU A 330 -38.26 4.22 27.43
CA GLU A 330 -38.54 2.83 27.01
C GLU A 330 -38.88 1.95 28.24
N GLU A 331 -38.10 2.04 29.32
CA GLU A 331 -38.36 1.34 30.56
C GLU A 331 -39.70 1.77 31.19
N GLU A 332 -40.03 3.07 31.15
CA GLU A 332 -41.28 3.61 31.66
C GLU A 332 -42.48 3.16 30.80
N ASN A 333 -42.31 3.12 29.50
CA ASN A 333 -43.35 2.64 28.58
C ASN A 333 -43.62 1.13 28.76
N GLU A 334 -42.60 0.31 28.96
CA GLU A 334 -42.76 -1.11 29.30
C GLU A 334 -43.57 -1.30 30.59
N ARG A 335 -43.26 -0.51 31.66
CA ARG A 335 -44.04 -0.54 32.90
C ARG A 335 -45.50 -0.16 32.69
N LEU A 336 -45.78 0.87 31.88
CA LEU A 336 -47.12 1.29 31.55
C LEU A 336 -47.89 0.21 30.80
N VAL A 337 -47.27 -0.43 29.82
CA VAL A 337 -47.85 -1.55 29.08
C VAL A 337 -48.19 -2.72 29.99
N ASP A 338 -47.37 -3.05 30.96
CA ASP A 338 -47.64 -4.11 31.90
C ASP A 338 -48.72 -3.75 32.90
N LEU A 339 -48.79 -2.49 33.32
CA LEU A 339 -49.91 -1.98 34.13
C LEU A 339 -51.24 -2.07 33.34
N MET A 340 -51.27 -1.69 32.09
CA MET A 340 -52.49 -1.78 31.24
C MET A 340 -52.95 -3.25 31.09
N LYS A 341 -52.02 -4.19 30.86
CA LYS A 341 -52.35 -5.62 30.81
C LYS A 341 -52.93 -6.13 32.12
N ASN A 342 -52.44 -5.68 33.26
CA ASN A 342 -52.94 -6.06 34.59
C ASN A 342 -54.35 -5.49 34.84
N ILE A 343 -54.64 -4.25 34.43
CA ILE A 343 -55.97 -3.63 34.49
C ILE A 343 -56.95 -4.41 33.61
N ASP A 344 -56.61 -4.71 32.36
CA ASP A 344 -57.44 -5.50 31.48
C ASP A 344 -57.78 -6.89 32.00
N ASN A 345 -56.84 -7.53 32.65
CA ASN A 345 -57.06 -8.82 33.30
C ASN A 345 -57.97 -8.72 34.54
N THR A 346 -57.93 -7.60 35.28
CA THR A 346 -58.78 -7.36 36.43
C THR A 346 -60.22 -7.00 36.02
N MET A 347 -60.40 -6.39 34.87
CA MET A 347 -61.73 -6.05 34.36
C MET A 347 -62.46 -7.26 33.70
N LYS A 348 -61.76 -8.32 33.37
CA LYS A 348 -62.30 -9.56 32.77
C LYS A 348 -62.70 -10.63 33.80
N ASN A 349 -62.34 -10.43 35.05
CA ASN A 349 -62.76 -11.26 36.19
C ASN A 349 -63.86 -10.56 37.02
#